data_f42765da85d80fa4ebb3497e2bca6858
#
_entry.id   f42765da85d80fa4ebb3497e2bca6858
#
_cell.length_a   1.000
_cell.length_b   1.000
_cell.length_c   1.000
_cell.angle_alpha   90.00
_cell.angle_beta   90.00
_cell.angle_gamma   90.00
#
_symmetry.space_group_name_H-M   'P 1'
#
loop_
_entity.id
_entity.type
_entity.pdbx_description
1 polymer ?
#
loop_
_entity_poly.entity_id
_entity_poly.type
_entity_poly.pdbx_seq_one_letter_code
_entity_poly.pdbx_strand_id
1 'polypeptide(L)'
;MAQGCVAIRSTGGICAMDEHPDSTSGSKGYWLYNNNDRYYKSFRHFVGKAEQYERTALHNNVINKVVTQDNSFTRVFDERWSLTLDVPFADNSRSQVSSGTRFATHSFGVGDISVSGFYWLFNPATSKNGNIQVGMGVKFATGNYDYQDYFLNGATGARTLGAVDQSIQLGDGGTGVSLDVNAYYNFTRTFGFYGNFFYLANPRDVNGTPTSTTAPSATKLAVTSDVESVPDQYLIRFGASLAVNKFDFSLGMRDDCLPVRDLFGNSDGFRRPGYIIAAEPGITYRFGNIALYAYVPIAIIRDRTQSVPDIRQTALTGVYTHGDAAFADYVVNVGVTVKF
;
A
#
# COMPACT_ATOMS: atom_id res chain seq x y z
N MET A 1 -7.29 0.18 -3.46
CA MET A 1 -6.33 -0.59 -2.70
C MET A 1 -6.90 -0.93 -1.36
N ALA A 2 -6.83 -2.21 -1.04
CA ALA A 2 -7.40 -2.72 0.18
C ALA A 2 -6.73 -2.11 1.40
N GLN A 3 -7.53 -1.60 2.31
CA GLN A 3 -7.11 -1.07 3.61
C GLN A 3 -7.00 -2.22 4.63
N GLY A 4 -6.23 -3.22 4.31
CA GLY A 4 -5.94 -4.29 5.24
C GLY A 4 -4.48 -4.25 5.57
N CYS A 5 -4.18 -3.83 6.79
CA CYS A 5 -2.84 -3.88 7.33
C CYS A 5 -1.81 -3.30 6.37
N VAL A 6 -1.88 -2.00 6.24
CA VAL A 6 -0.85 -1.12 5.70
C VAL A 6 -0.04 -1.77 4.58
N ALA A 7 -0.63 -1.96 3.43
CA ALA A 7 0.08 -2.32 2.22
C ALA A 7 -0.09 -1.19 1.23
N ILE A 8 0.71 -0.16 1.41
CA ILE A 8 0.80 0.96 0.50
C ILE A 8 1.44 0.47 -0.79
N ARG A 9 1.08 1.10 -1.89
CA ARG A 9 1.60 0.81 -3.22
C ARG A 9 3.11 0.70 -3.21
N SER A 10 3.62 -0.27 -3.94
CA SER A 10 5.00 -0.27 -4.33
C SER A 10 5.27 1.00 -5.15
N THR A 11 6.14 1.85 -4.66
CA THR A 11 6.64 3.01 -5.41
C THR A 11 7.78 2.58 -6.34
N GLY A 12 7.58 1.53 -7.15
CA GLY A 12 8.63 0.99 -8.01
C GLY A 12 9.80 0.34 -7.23
N GLY A 13 10.56 -0.52 -7.88
CA GLY A 13 11.82 -1.01 -7.31
C GLY A 13 12.82 0.15 -7.18
N ILE A 14 13.77 0.01 -6.27
CA ILE A 14 14.88 0.96 -6.06
C ILE A 14 15.59 1.32 -7.36
N CYS A 15 15.55 0.44 -8.36
CA CYS A 15 16.10 0.65 -9.69
C CYS A 15 15.53 1.81 -10.48
N ALA A 16 14.29 2.19 -10.27
CA ALA A 16 13.74 3.36 -10.96
C ALA A 16 14.39 4.66 -10.50
N MET A 17 15.06 4.66 -9.34
CA MET A 17 15.77 5.81 -8.80
C MET A 17 17.21 5.94 -9.33
N ASP A 18 17.81 4.83 -9.80
CA ASP A 18 19.24 4.78 -10.20
C ASP A 18 19.44 4.85 -11.73
N GLU A 19 18.38 5.04 -12.50
CA GLU A 19 18.51 5.19 -13.95
C GLU A 19 19.19 6.53 -14.27
N HIS A 20 20.52 6.51 -14.23
CA HIS A 20 21.29 7.46 -15.02
C HIS A 20 20.87 7.29 -16.48
N PRO A 21 20.33 8.30 -17.15
CA PRO A 21 20.22 8.24 -18.61
C PRO A 21 21.63 7.98 -19.10
N ASP A 22 21.85 6.80 -19.74
CA ASP A 22 23.09 6.56 -20.43
C ASP A 22 23.40 7.79 -21.25
N SER A 23 24.59 8.37 -21.06
CA SER A 23 25.07 9.59 -21.70
C SER A 23 25.12 9.51 -23.25
N THR A 24 24.64 8.39 -23.80
CA THR A 24 24.60 8.09 -25.25
C THR A 24 23.22 8.25 -25.88
N SER A 25 22.12 8.35 -25.10
CA SER A 25 20.79 8.63 -25.66
C SER A 25 20.53 10.13 -25.63
N GLY A 26 21.10 10.87 -26.58
CA GLY A 26 20.77 12.27 -26.78
C GLY A 26 19.26 12.48 -26.86
N SER A 27 18.74 13.44 -26.13
CA SER A 27 17.44 14.17 -26.20
C SER A 27 16.18 13.47 -26.74
N LYS A 28 16.17 12.19 -27.03
CA LYS A 28 14.98 11.43 -27.43
C LYS A 28 14.41 10.73 -26.21
N GLY A 29 13.19 11.11 -25.85
CA GLY A 29 12.46 10.42 -24.78
C GLY A 29 12.27 8.92 -25.07
N TYR A 30 12.08 8.13 -24.02
CA TYR A 30 11.91 6.67 -24.07
C TYR A 30 10.72 6.23 -23.23
N TRP A 31 10.34 4.96 -23.34
CA TRP A 31 9.32 4.35 -22.52
C TRP A 31 9.95 3.38 -21.52
N LEU A 32 9.35 3.33 -20.32
CA LEU A 32 9.60 2.29 -19.33
C LEU A 32 8.29 1.55 -19.09
N TYR A 33 8.36 0.25 -19.02
CA TYR A 33 7.32 -0.59 -18.47
C TYR A 33 7.86 -1.25 -17.20
N ASN A 34 7.12 -1.11 -16.10
CA ASN A 34 7.42 -1.81 -14.86
C ASN A 34 6.23 -2.67 -14.48
N ASN A 35 6.48 -3.94 -14.19
CA ASN A 35 5.55 -4.84 -13.55
C ASN A 35 6.10 -5.21 -12.18
N ASN A 36 5.28 -5.11 -11.13
CA ASN A 36 5.61 -5.52 -9.79
C ASN A 36 4.52 -6.41 -9.22
N ASP A 37 4.85 -7.67 -8.99
CA ASP A 37 4.00 -8.63 -8.30
C ASP A 37 4.29 -8.56 -6.80
N ARG A 38 3.24 -8.30 -6.03
CA ARG A 38 3.30 -8.19 -4.58
C ARG A 38 2.39 -9.23 -3.94
N TYR A 39 2.96 -9.96 -2.96
CA TYR A 39 2.23 -10.93 -2.16
C TYR A 39 2.45 -10.69 -0.67
N TYR A 40 1.37 -10.76 0.10
CA TYR A 40 1.45 -10.89 1.55
C TYR A 40 0.28 -11.69 2.14
N LYS A 41 0.54 -12.23 3.34
CA LYS A 41 -0.46 -12.87 4.19
C LYS A 41 -0.49 -12.16 5.54
N SER A 42 -1.63 -11.56 5.89
CA SER A 42 -1.82 -10.96 7.21
C SER A 42 -2.70 -11.87 8.07
N PHE A 43 -2.23 -12.19 9.29
CA PHE A 43 -2.90 -13.16 10.16
C PHE A 43 -2.63 -12.97 11.65
N ARG A 44 -1.64 -12.15 12.00
CA ARG A 44 -1.31 -11.81 13.39
C ARG A 44 -2.06 -10.56 13.79
N HIS A 45 -2.88 -10.67 14.83
CA HIS A 45 -3.75 -9.60 15.30
C HIS A 45 -3.08 -8.72 16.33
N PHE A 46 -3.26 -7.41 16.22
CA PHE A 46 -2.71 -6.43 17.16
C PHE A 46 -3.77 -5.42 17.60
N VAL A 47 -3.74 -5.06 18.88
CA VAL A 47 -4.40 -3.91 19.48
C VAL A 47 -3.28 -3.01 20.02
N GLY A 48 -3.12 -1.82 19.43
CA GLY A 48 -1.87 -1.08 19.60
C GLY A 48 -0.69 -1.92 19.14
N LYS A 49 0.35 -2.01 19.96
CA LYS A 49 1.53 -2.86 19.75
C LYS A 49 1.39 -4.25 20.36
N ALA A 50 0.31 -4.52 21.08
CA ALA A 50 0.09 -5.78 21.77
C ALA A 50 -0.50 -6.83 20.80
N GLU A 51 0.22 -7.92 20.59
CA GLU A 51 -0.26 -9.03 19.79
C GLU A 51 -1.32 -9.84 20.55
N GLN A 52 -2.39 -10.19 19.85
CA GLN A 52 -3.51 -11.00 20.34
C GLN A 52 -3.24 -12.48 20.03
N TYR A 53 -2.31 -13.12 20.74
CA TYR A 53 -1.88 -14.51 20.50
C TYR A 53 -3.02 -15.51 20.59
N GLU A 54 -4.01 -15.25 21.45
CA GLU A 54 -5.21 -16.09 21.62
C GLU A 54 -6.01 -16.23 20.33
N ARG A 55 -6.02 -15.24 19.47
CA ARG A 55 -6.69 -15.31 18.16
C ARG A 55 -6.13 -16.46 17.31
N THR A 56 -4.82 -16.61 17.30
CA THR A 56 -4.15 -17.69 16.56
C THR A 56 -4.30 -19.03 17.28
N ALA A 57 -4.15 -19.06 18.59
CA ALA A 57 -4.28 -20.27 19.41
C ALA A 57 -5.68 -20.88 19.33
N LEU A 58 -6.73 -20.05 19.29
CA LEU A 58 -8.12 -20.45 19.16
C LEU A 58 -8.56 -20.65 17.71
N HIS A 59 -7.67 -20.50 16.73
CA HIS A 59 -7.97 -20.56 15.29
C HIS A 59 -9.11 -19.66 14.84
N ASN A 60 -9.37 -18.53 15.53
CA ASN A 60 -10.42 -17.57 15.20
C ASN A 60 -9.86 -16.27 14.57
N ASN A 61 -8.55 -16.24 14.27
CA ASN A 61 -7.90 -15.14 13.59
C ASN A 61 -8.46 -14.95 12.18
N VAL A 62 -8.52 -13.70 11.75
CA VAL A 62 -8.74 -13.35 10.34
C VAL A 62 -7.44 -13.54 9.57
N ILE A 63 -7.55 -14.09 8.37
CA ILE A 63 -6.43 -14.32 7.47
C ILE A 63 -6.74 -13.64 6.14
N ASN A 64 -5.98 -12.62 5.78
CA ASN A 64 -6.03 -12.05 4.44
C ASN A 64 -4.84 -12.56 3.62
N LYS A 65 -5.09 -12.94 2.38
CA LYS A 65 -4.07 -13.18 1.35
C LYS A 65 -4.31 -12.17 0.24
N VAL A 66 -3.31 -11.42 -0.08
CA VAL A 66 -3.38 -10.37 -1.09
C VAL A 66 -2.29 -10.59 -2.11
N VAL A 67 -2.68 -10.67 -3.36
CA VAL A 67 -1.80 -10.63 -4.53
C VAL A 67 -2.15 -9.37 -5.30
N THR A 68 -1.16 -8.54 -5.57
CA THR A 68 -1.35 -7.35 -6.41
C THR A 68 -0.28 -7.33 -7.49
N GLN A 69 -0.70 -7.12 -8.72
CA GLN A 69 0.17 -6.87 -9.86
C GLN A 69 0.04 -5.41 -10.24
N ASP A 70 1.07 -4.61 -9.97
CA ASP A 70 1.13 -3.20 -10.33
C ASP A 70 1.82 -3.06 -11.69
N ASN A 71 1.12 -2.53 -12.69
CA ASN A 71 1.66 -2.30 -14.05
C ASN A 71 1.83 -0.80 -14.26
N SER A 72 3.06 -0.34 -14.40
CA SER A 72 3.38 1.07 -14.60
C SER A 72 3.94 1.30 -16.00
N PHE A 73 3.35 2.24 -16.72
CA PHE A 73 3.80 2.71 -18.03
C PHE A 73 4.32 4.13 -17.89
N THR A 74 5.62 4.32 -18.03
CA THR A 74 6.25 5.62 -17.88
C THR A 74 6.76 6.13 -19.22
N ARG A 75 6.32 7.32 -19.61
CA ARG A 75 6.92 8.08 -20.69
C ARG A 75 7.94 9.06 -20.12
N VAL A 76 9.19 8.86 -20.40
CA VAL A 76 10.25 9.83 -20.15
C VAL A 76 10.34 10.74 -21.38
N PHE A 77 10.06 12.04 -21.19
CA PHE A 77 10.01 13.00 -22.28
C PHE A 77 11.40 13.55 -22.61
N ASP A 78 12.15 13.88 -21.54
CA ASP A 78 13.47 14.43 -21.59
C ASP A 78 14.29 14.00 -20.35
N GLU A 79 15.41 14.66 -20.09
CA GLU A 79 16.30 14.35 -18.97
C GLU A 79 15.65 14.58 -17.59
N ARG A 80 14.56 15.35 -17.50
CA ARG A 80 13.94 15.75 -16.23
C ARG A 80 12.50 15.32 -16.07
N TRP A 81 11.70 15.30 -17.15
CA TRP A 81 10.28 15.10 -17.07
C TRP A 81 9.87 13.67 -17.45
N SER A 82 9.01 13.10 -16.65
CA SER A 82 8.32 11.84 -16.98
C SER A 82 6.88 11.86 -16.49
N LEU A 83 6.06 11.03 -17.15
CA LEU A 83 4.66 10.79 -16.80
C LEU A 83 4.45 9.28 -16.68
N THR A 84 3.85 8.86 -15.60
CA THR A 84 3.56 7.45 -15.31
C THR A 84 2.05 7.23 -15.19
N LEU A 85 1.58 6.18 -15.84
CA LEU A 85 0.26 5.59 -15.67
C LEU A 85 0.43 4.28 -14.90
N ASP A 86 -0.24 4.14 -13.75
CA ASP A 86 -0.27 2.89 -12.97
C ASP A 86 -1.64 2.24 -13.07
N VAL A 87 -1.64 0.93 -13.40
CA VAL A 87 -2.84 0.10 -13.51
C VAL A 87 -2.65 -1.14 -12.63
N PRO A 88 -3.17 -1.16 -11.40
CA PRO A 88 -3.08 -2.30 -10.51
C PRO A 88 -4.16 -3.34 -10.79
N PHE A 89 -3.80 -4.62 -10.71
CA PHE A 89 -4.73 -5.74 -10.63
C PHE A 89 -4.58 -6.43 -9.28
N ALA A 90 -5.67 -6.90 -8.71
CA ALA A 90 -5.63 -7.58 -7.42
C ALA A 90 -6.46 -8.87 -7.44
N ASP A 91 -5.93 -9.88 -6.71
CA ASP A 91 -6.60 -11.13 -6.36
C ASP A 91 -6.47 -11.32 -4.85
N ASN A 92 -7.57 -11.12 -4.14
CA ASN A 92 -7.58 -11.06 -2.70
C ASN A 92 -8.53 -12.08 -2.10
N SER A 93 -8.18 -12.59 -0.93
CA SER A 93 -9.08 -13.41 -0.12
C SER A 93 -8.98 -13.04 1.35
N ARG A 94 -10.13 -13.11 2.03
CA ARG A 94 -10.24 -12.91 3.47
C ARG A 94 -10.96 -14.10 4.10
N SER A 95 -10.26 -14.82 4.95
CA SER A 95 -10.80 -15.94 5.71
C SER A 95 -11.09 -15.53 7.14
N GLN A 96 -12.28 -15.86 7.62
CA GLN A 96 -12.75 -15.57 8.98
C GLN A 96 -13.65 -16.68 9.51
N VAL A 97 -13.98 -16.64 10.81
CA VAL A 97 -14.81 -17.65 11.46
C VAL A 97 -16.18 -17.06 11.83
N SER A 98 -17.24 -17.80 11.52
CA SER A 98 -18.61 -17.52 11.96
C SER A 98 -19.16 -18.75 12.67
N SER A 99 -19.54 -18.62 13.93
CA SER A 99 -20.09 -19.72 14.77
C SER A 99 -19.27 -21.02 14.66
N GLY A 100 -17.94 -20.92 14.77
CA GLY A 100 -17.01 -22.05 14.71
C GLY A 100 -16.66 -22.54 13.30
N THR A 101 -17.35 -22.08 12.26
CA THR A 101 -17.08 -22.47 10.87
C THR A 101 -16.24 -21.41 10.17
N ARG A 102 -15.10 -21.81 9.60
CA ARG A 102 -14.25 -20.94 8.80
C ARG A 102 -14.76 -20.86 7.37
N PHE A 103 -14.84 -19.64 6.82
CA PHE A 103 -15.17 -19.37 5.43
C PHE A 103 -14.28 -18.26 4.88
N ALA A 104 -14.33 -18.04 3.58
CA ALA A 104 -13.59 -16.97 2.93
C ALA A 104 -14.50 -16.17 1.99
N THR A 105 -14.19 -14.89 1.86
CA THR A 105 -14.68 -13.99 0.81
C THR A 105 -13.52 -13.59 -0.08
N HIS A 106 -13.81 -13.26 -1.34
CA HIS A 106 -12.81 -12.99 -2.37
C HIS A 106 -13.15 -11.70 -3.11
N SER A 107 -12.12 -11.09 -3.71
CA SER A 107 -12.27 -10.04 -4.71
C SER A 107 -11.20 -10.21 -5.79
N PHE A 108 -11.54 -9.91 -7.03
CA PHE A 108 -10.63 -9.98 -8.17
C PHE A 108 -10.96 -8.88 -9.18
N GLY A 109 -9.94 -8.18 -9.67
CA GLY A 109 -10.13 -7.17 -10.70
C GLY A 109 -9.11 -6.05 -10.70
N VAL A 110 -9.43 -5.00 -11.45
CA VAL A 110 -8.64 -3.76 -11.53
C VAL A 110 -8.85 -2.93 -10.27
N GLY A 111 -7.75 -2.39 -9.74
CA GLY A 111 -7.79 -1.44 -8.62
C GLY A 111 -7.92 0.02 -9.07
N ASP A 112 -7.55 0.93 -8.16
CA ASP A 112 -7.57 2.37 -8.47
C ASP A 112 -6.40 2.74 -9.37
N ILE A 113 -6.69 3.22 -10.58
CA ILE A 113 -5.70 3.70 -11.54
C ILE A 113 -5.16 5.04 -11.09
N SER A 114 -3.85 5.29 -11.31
CA SER A 114 -3.26 6.59 -11.07
C SER A 114 -2.40 7.10 -12.23
N VAL A 115 -2.32 8.43 -12.31
CA VAL A 115 -1.44 9.13 -13.25
C VAL A 115 -0.58 10.10 -12.44
N SER A 116 0.74 10.04 -12.61
CA SER A 116 1.69 10.86 -11.87
C SER A 116 2.75 11.45 -12.79
N GLY A 117 2.99 12.75 -12.65
CA GLY A 117 4.07 13.46 -13.32
C GLY A 117 5.27 13.60 -12.38
N PHE A 118 6.49 13.42 -12.89
CA PHE A 118 7.73 13.52 -12.12
C PHE A 118 8.69 14.50 -12.75
N TYR A 119 9.46 15.15 -11.88
CA TYR A 119 10.48 16.11 -12.27
C TYR A 119 11.76 15.95 -11.44
N TRP A 120 12.90 15.80 -12.10
CA TRP A 120 14.22 15.83 -11.46
C TRP A 120 14.66 17.27 -11.19
N LEU A 121 14.91 17.62 -9.93
CA LEU A 121 15.32 18.99 -9.54
C LEU A 121 16.66 19.39 -10.13
N PHE A 122 17.59 18.45 -10.20
CA PHE A 122 18.87 18.67 -10.86
C PHE A 122 18.90 17.91 -12.19
N ASN A 123 19.64 18.42 -13.17
CA ASN A 123 19.77 17.73 -14.45
C ASN A 123 20.54 16.41 -14.26
N PRO A 124 19.93 15.24 -14.51
CA PRO A 124 20.58 13.95 -14.34
C PRO A 124 21.87 13.80 -15.15
N ALA A 125 21.97 14.41 -16.33
CA ALA A 125 23.19 14.35 -17.15
C ALA A 125 24.40 15.02 -16.49
N THR A 126 24.18 16.01 -15.61
CA THR A 126 25.25 16.76 -14.93
C THR A 126 25.37 16.41 -13.45
N SER A 127 24.31 15.92 -12.82
CA SER A 127 24.26 15.58 -11.40
C SER A 127 24.75 14.15 -11.18
N LYS A 128 26.07 13.97 -11.09
CA LYS A 128 26.71 12.64 -11.08
C LYS A 128 26.59 11.86 -9.77
N ASN A 129 26.45 12.56 -8.64
CA ASN A 129 26.52 11.90 -7.33
C ASN A 129 25.17 11.73 -6.67
N GLY A 130 24.16 12.52 -7.03
CA GLY A 130 22.87 12.42 -6.39
C GLY A 130 21.84 13.34 -7.02
N ASN A 131 20.57 13.06 -6.80
CA ASN A 131 19.48 13.87 -7.33
C ASN A 131 18.24 13.72 -6.44
N ILE A 132 17.30 14.64 -6.64
CA ILE A 132 15.99 14.63 -6.01
C ILE A 132 14.95 14.70 -7.13
N GLN A 133 14.02 13.77 -7.11
CA GLN A 133 12.84 13.76 -7.97
C GLN A 133 11.61 14.09 -7.15
N VAL A 134 10.79 15.00 -7.66
CA VAL A 134 9.49 15.33 -7.08
C VAL A 134 8.40 14.89 -8.05
N GLY A 135 7.37 14.23 -7.53
CA GLY A 135 6.23 13.76 -8.28
C GLY A 135 4.91 14.26 -7.69
N MET A 136 3.96 14.52 -8.54
CA MET A 136 2.56 14.72 -8.17
C MET A 136 1.66 13.87 -9.05
N GLY A 137 0.62 13.29 -8.44
CA GLY A 137 -0.28 12.43 -9.15
C GLY A 137 -1.73 12.55 -8.71
N VAL A 138 -2.60 11.94 -9.51
CA VAL A 138 -4.01 11.76 -9.19
C VAL A 138 -4.34 10.27 -9.23
N LYS A 139 -4.87 9.75 -8.15
CA LYS A 139 -5.49 8.44 -8.06
C LYS A 139 -6.98 8.58 -8.36
N PHE A 140 -7.50 7.80 -9.29
CA PHE A 140 -8.91 7.76 -9.66
C PHE A 140 -9.62 6.61 -8.94
N ALA A 141 -10.86 6.81 -8.53
CA ALA A 141 -11.71 5.79 -7.92
C ALA A 141 -12.27 4.84 -8.99
N THR A 142 -11.38 4.09 -9.65
CA THR A 142 -11.72 3.14 -10.73
C THR A 142 -11.90 1.72 -10.24
N GLY A 143 -11.29 1.36 -9.11
CA GLY A 143 -11.45 0.07 -8.47
C GLY A 143 -12.85 -0.06 -7.85
N ASN A 144 -13.42 -1.26 -7.92
CA ASN A 144 -14.70 -1.52 -7.26
C ASN A 144 -14.51 -1.46 -5.73
N TYR A 145 -15.07 -0.45 -5.11
CA TYR A 145 -15.01 -0.22 -3.66
C TYR A 145 -16.23 -0.76 -2.89
N ASP A 146 -17.21 -1.30 -3.61
CA ASP A 146 -18.35 -2.04 -3.07
C ASP A 146 -18.40 -3.45 -3.69
N TYR A 147 -17.25 -4.10 -3.79
CA TYR A 147 -17.16 -5.48 -4.27
C TYR A 147 -17.87 -6.39 -3.30
N GLN A 148 -18.73 -7.29 -3.80
CA GLN A 148 -19.59 -8.13 -2.99
C GLN A 148 -19.26 -9.61 -3.15
N ASP A 149 -19.38 -10.35 -2.04
CA ASP A 149 -19.28 -11.81 -2.00
C ASP A 149 -20.23 -12.39 -0.93
N TYR A 150 -20.36 -13.70 -0.88
CA TYR A 150 -21.26 -14.39 0.02
C TYR A 150 -20.64 -14.67 1.39
N PHE A 151 -21.27 -14.12 2.42
CA PHE A 151 -20.93 -14.36 3.82
C PHE A 151 -21.70 -15.56 4.35
N LEU A 152 -21.00 -16.49 5.01
CA LEU A 152 -21.60 -17.67 5.63
C LEU A 152 -22.02 -17.34 7.07
N ASN A 153 -23.28 -17.64 7.40
CA ASN A 153 -23.69 -17.80 8.79
C ASN A 153 -23.39 -19.24 9.22
N GLY A 154 -22.35 -19.43 10.04
CA GLY A 154 -21.90 -20.76 10.46
C GLY A 154 -22.88 -21.52 11.32
N ALA A 155 -23.83 -20.84 11.97
CA ALA A 155 -24.87 -21.50 12.78
C ALA A 155 -26.04 -22.08 11.94
N THR A 156 -26.41 -21.38 10.87
CA THR A 156 -27.58 -21.76 10.04
C THR A 156 -27.19 -22.31 8.68
N GLY A 157 -25.95 -22.15 8.25
CA GLY A 157 -25.49 -22.47 6.89
C GLY A 157 -25.97 -21.47 5.82
N ALA A 158 -26.74 -20.44 6.19
CA ALA A 158 -27.24 -19.43 5.26
C ALA A 158 -26.10 -18.59 4.69
N ARG A 159 -26.26 -18.16 3.44
CA ARG A 159 -25.32 -17.26 2.76
C ARG A 159 -26.01 -15.95 2.45
N THR A 160 -25.36 -14.84 2.79
CA THR A 160 -25.86 -13.48 2.55
C THR A 160 -24.86 -12.75 1.68
N LEU A 161 -25.31 -12.19 0.56
CA LEU A 161 -24.50 -11.32 -0.28
C LEU A 161 -24.26 -9.98 0.46
N GLY A 162 -23.03 -9.49 0.41
CA GLY A 162 -22.68 -8.20 1.02
C GLY A 162 -21.30 -7.72 0.61
N ALA A 163 -21.01 -6.47 0.90
CA ALA A 163 -19.71 -5.87 0.63
C ALA A 163 -18.60 -6.64 1.36
N VAL A 164 -17.54 -6.98 0.64
CA VAL A 164 -16.38 -7.61 1.25
C VAL A 164 -15.69 -6.61 2.18
N ASP A 165 -14.90 -7.12 3.12
CA ASP A 165 -14.18 -6.26 4.07
C ASP A 165 -13.24 -5.29 3.34
N GLN A 166 -13.12 -4.08 3.88
CA GLN A 166 -12.25 -3.02 3.37
C GLN A 166 -10.82 -3.50 3.04
N SER A 167 -10.31 -4.52 3.76
CA SER A 167 -8.97 -5.08 3.54
C SER A 167 -8.79 -5.80 2.20
N ILE A 168 -9.87 -6.16 1.53
CA ILE A 168 -9.84 -6.84 0.23
C ILE A 168 -10.67 -6.15 -0.84
N GLN A 169 -11.17 -4.93 -0.62
CA GLN A 169 -11.79 -4.12 -1.66
C GLN A 169 -10.77 -3.77 -2.76
N LEU A 170 -11.20 -3.65 -4.00
CA LEU A 170 -10.31 -3.34 -5.13
C LEU A 170 -9.96 -1.85 -5.20
N GLY A 171 -10.83 -0.98 -4.70
CA GLY A 171 -10.63 0.45 -4.56
C GLY A 171 -11.07 0.96 -3.20
N ASP A 172 -10.82 2.23 -2.91
CA ASP A 172 -11.34 2.90 -1.71
C ASP A 172 -12.51 3.85 -2.00
N GLY A 173 -12.83 4.07 -3.28
CA GLY A 173 -13.91 4.95 -3.71
C GLY A 173 -13.57 6.44 -3.66
N GLY A 174 -12.33 6.81 -3.37
CA GLY A 174 -11.86 8.19 -3.33
C GLY A 174 -10.97 8.55 -4.52
N THR A 175 -11.17 9.75 -5.07
CA THR A 175 -10.17 10.38 -5.94
C THR A 175 -9.22 11.18 -5.07
N GLY A 176 -7.94 10.80 -5.09
CA GLY A 176 -6.92 11.38 -4.24
C GLY A 176 -5.80 12.05 -5.03
N VAL A 177 -5.05 12.91 -4.34
CA VAL A 177 -3.83 13.54 -4.88
C VAL A 177 -2.61 12.97 -4.18
N SER A 178 -1.60 12.53 -4.94
CA SER A 178 -0.35 12.04 -4.39
C SER A 178 0.78 13.06 -4.52
N LEU A 179 1.68 13.00 -3.55
CA LEU A 179 2.98 13.65 -3.56
C LEU A 179 4.05 12.58 -3.40
N ASP A 180 5.04 12.59 -4.27
CA ASP A 180 6.20 11.71 -4.24
C ASP A 180 7.48 12.53 -4.14
N VAL A 181 8.42 12.09 -3.30
CA VAL A 181 9.78 12.63 -3.27
C VAL A 181 10.74 11.45 -3.25
N ASN A 182 11.56 11.35 -4.28
CA ASN A 182 12.60 10.34 -4.39
C ASN A 182 13.96 11.03 -4.36
N ALA A 183 14.92 10.50 -3.61
CA ALA A 183 16.25 11.04 -3.52
C ALA A 183 17.28 9.92 -3.47
N TYR A 184 18.44 10.16 -4.05
CA TYR A 184 19.61 9.30 -3.90
C TYR A 184 20.89 10.13 -3.82
N TYR A 185 21.90 9.55 -3.17
CA TYR A 185 23.23 10.11 -3.13
C TYR A 185 24.29 9.00 -3.11
N ASN A 186 25.15 8.98 -4.14
CA ASN A 186 26.22 8.01 -4.31
C ASN A 186 27.53 8.59 -3.81
N PHE A 187 28.08 8.03 -2.73
CA PHE A 187 29.39 8.41 -2.18
C PHE A 187 30.52 7.91 -3.04
N THR A 188 30.32 6.74 -3.62
CA THR A 188 31.25 6.09 -4.56
C THR A 188 30.45 5.60 -5.78
N ARG A 189 31.15 5.04 -6.76
CA ARG A 189 30.48 4.39 -7.90
C ARG A 189 29.70 3.14 -7.53
N THR A 190 29.92 2.59 -6.34
CA THR A 190 29.32 1.33 -5.92
C THR A 190 28.47 1.45 -4.65
N PHE A 191 28.58 2.51 -3.90
CA PHE A 191 27.88 2.69 -2.63
C PHE A 191 27.16 4.02 -2.56
N GLY A 192 25.89 3.97 -2.18
CA GLY A 192 25.04 5.15 -2.03
C GLY A 192 23.94 4.96 -1.00
N PHE A 193 23.21 6.03 -0.77
CA PHE A 193 21.97 6.06 0.00
C PHE A 193 20.80 6.46 -0.88
N TYR A 194 19.62 6.00 -0.50
CA TYR A 194 18.36 6.39 -1.13
C TYR A 194 17.31 6.74 -0.08
N GLY A 195 16.34 7.54 -0.48
CA GLY A 195 15.16 7.86 0.30
C GLY A 195 13.95 8.06 -0.61
N ASN A 196 12.79 7.67 -0.11
CA ASN A 196 11.51 7.87 -0.77
C ASN A 196 10.47 8.29 0.28
N PHE A 197 9.69 9.29 -0.08
CA PHE A 197 8.50 9.72 0.65
C PHE A 197 7.32 9.72 -0.33
N PHE A 198 6.23 9.12 0.07
CA PHE A 198 4.95 9.14 -0.65
C PHE A 198 3.84 9.53 0.30
N TYR A 199 2.95 10.41 -0.13
CA TYR A 199 1.73 10.75 0.57
C TYR A 199 0.57 10.79 -0.41
N LEU A 200 -0.54 10.12 -0.08
CA LEU A 200 -1.80 10.16 -0.80
C LEU A 200 -2.84 10.84 0.08
N ALA A 201 -3.31 12.01 -0.31
CA ALA A 201 -4.40 12.73 0.30
C ALA A 201 -5.72 12.39 -0.39
N ASN A 202 -6.70 11.92 0.36
CA ASN A 202 -8.05 11.63 -0.12
C ASN A 202 -9.05 12.63 0.49
N PRO A 203 -9.61 13.57 -0.27
CA PRO A 203 -10.55 14.55 0.28
C PRO A 203 -11.91 13.99 0.69
N ARG A 204 -12.23 12.77 0.27
CA ARG A 204 -13.50 12.09 0.58
C ARG A 204 -13.37 11.35 1.92
N ASP A 205 -14.29 11.60 2.86
CA ASP A 205 -14.27 10.96 4.19
C ASP A 205 -14.70 9.49 4.15
N VAL A 206 -15.85 9.21 3.51
CA VAL A 206 -16.48 7.88 3.44
C VAL A 206 -16.93 7.55 2.03
N ASN A 207 -16.90 6.27 1.66
CA ASN A 207 -17.33 5.83 0.33
C ASN A 207 -18.79 5.36 0.27
N GLY A 208 -19.45 5.16 1.42
CA GLY A 208 -20.84 4.70 1.52
C GLY A 208 -20.99 3.17 1.54
N THR A 209 -19.90 2.42 1.41
CA THR A 209 -19.94 0.94 1.48
C THR A 209 -20.24 0.49 2.91
N PRO A 210 -21.27 -0.35 3.14
CA PRO A 210 -21.61 -0.82 4.47
C PRO A 210 -20.52 -1.74 5.06
N THR A 211 -20.23 -1.58 6.34
CA THR A 211 -19.27 -2.45 7.07
C THR A 211 -19.90 -3.76 7.58
N SER A 212 -21.15 -4.01 7.29
CA SER A 212 -21.91 -5.19 7.76
C SER A 212 -23.01 -5.55 6.78
N THR A 213 -23.31 -6.85 6.69
CA THR A 213 -24.46 -7.38 5.95
C THR A 213 -25.81 -7.19 6.69
N THR A 214 -25.77 -6.69 7.93
CA THR A 214 -26.96 -6.40 8.75
C THR A 214 -27.06 -4.89 9.01
N ALA A 215 -28.27 -4.43 9.38
CA ALA A 215 -28.47 -3.04 9.77
C ALA A 215 -27.50 -2.60 10.87
N PRO A 216 -26.92 -1.39 10.76
CA PRO A 216 -25.95 -0.91 11.74
C PRO A 216 -26.63 -0.68 13.11
N SER A 217 -25.90 -0.92 14.19
CA SER A 217 -26.34 -0.58 15.54
C SER A 217 -26.35 0.95 15.75
N ALA A 218 -27.15 1.42 16.71
CA ALA A 218 -27.17 2.82 17.09
C ALA A 218 -25.76 3.35 17.47
N THR A 219 -24.96 2.52 18.11
CA THR A 219 -23.57 2.87 18.44
C THR A 219 -22.71 3.08 17.19
N LYS A 220 -22.78 2.17 16.22
CA LYS A 220 -22.05 2.31 14.96
C LYS A 220 -22.42 3.60 14.22
N LEU A 221 -23.70 3.94 14.17
CA LEU A 221 -24.18 5.19 13.59
C LEU A 221 -23.67 6.42 14.36
N ALA A 222 -23.73 6.39 15.69
CA ALA A 222 -23.30 7.50 16.55
C ALA A 222 -21.80 7.81 16.41
N VAL A 223 -20.96 6.80 16.12
CA VAL A 223 -19.51 6.97 15.95
C VAL A 223 -19.07 6.98 14.50
N THR A 224 -20.02 6.94 13.54
CA THR A 224 -19.77 6.95 12.09
C THR A 224 -18.92 5.75 11.60
N SER A 225 -19.14 4.54 12.15
CA SER A 225 -18.40 3.33 11.76
C SER A 225 -19.24 2.32 10.97
N ASP A 226 -20.40 2.72 10.51
CA ASP A 226 -21.35 1.91 9.73
C ASP A 226 -20.98 1.79 8.25
N VAL A 227 -20.18 2.74 7.74
CA VAL A 227 -19.66 2.76 6.38
C VAL A 227 -18.14 2.79 6.35
N GLU A 228 -17.53 2.37 5.25
CA GLU A 228 -16.07 2.39 5.07
C GLU A 228 -15.56 3.81 4.84
N SER A 229 -14.40 4.12 5.44
CA SER A 229 -13.71 5.39 5.22
C SER A 229 -12.82 5.34 3.99
N VAL A 230 -12.41 6.52 3.51
CA VAL A 230 -11.42 6.73 2.43
C VAL A 230 -10.20 7.44 3.00
N PRO A 231 -9.30 6.72 3.69
CA PRO A 231 -8.21 7.36 4.42
C PRO A 231 -7.07 7.81 3.51
N ASP A 232 -6.33 8.80 4.02
CA ASP A 232 -5.00 9.12 3.54
C ASP A 232 -4.03 7.94 3.76
N GLN A 233 -2.91 7.97 3.06
CA GLN A 233 -1.85 6.96 3.18
C GLN A 233 -0.49 7.63 3.03
N TYR A 234 0.52 7.17 3.77
CA TYR A 234 1.89 7.58 3.51
C TYR A 234 2.89 6.43 3.63
N LEU A 235 4.00 6.61 2.96
CA LEU A 235 5.13 5.71 2.95
C LEU A 235 6.41 6.52 3.11
N ILE A 236 7.30 6.04 3.98
CA ILE A 236 8.67 6.55 4.08
C ILE A 236 9.63 5.38 3.91
N ARG A 237 10.64 5.54 3.05
CA ARG A 237 11.72 4.56 2.87
C ARG A 237 13.05 5.29 2.88
N PHE A 238 14.05 4.66 3.47
CA PHE A 238 15.44 5.10 3.36
C PHE A 238 16.36 3.90 3.55
N GLY A 239 17.50 3.92 2.90
CA GLY A 239 18.44 2.81 2.99
C GLY A 239 19.72 3.09 2.25
N ALA A 240 20.58 2.07 2.24
CA ALA A 240 21.84 2.03 1.51
C ALA A 240 21.74 1.05 0.35
N SER A 241 22.49 1.32 -0.71
CA SER A 241 22.64 0.46 -1.87
C SER A 241 24.11 0.18 -2.17
N LEU A 242 24.39 -1.03 -2.65
CA LEU A 242 25.71 -1.50 -3.05
C LEU A 242 25.66 -2.16 -4.42
N ALA A 243 26.26 -1.52 -5.41
CA ALA A 243 26.37 -2.03 -6.77
C ALA A 243 27.60 -2.93 -6.92
N VAL A 244 27.40 -4.16 -7.36
CA VAL A 244 28.46 -5.15 -7.63
C VAL A 244 28.22 -5.78 -8.99
N ASN A 245 28.99 -5.40 -10.00
CA ASN A 245 28.83 -5.81 -11.39
C ASN A 245 27.43 -5.47 -11.92
N LYS A 246 26.59 -6.47 -12.19
CA LYS A 246 25.21 -6.34 -12.67
C LYS A 246 24.18 -6.41 -11.56
N PHE A 247 24.62 -6.54 -10.30
CA PHE A 247 23.73 -6.64 -9.15
C PHE A 247 23.79 -5.35 -8.33
N ASP A 248 22.62 -4.93 -7.86
CA ASP A 248 22.48 -3.90 -6.83
C ASP A 248 21.80 -4.53 -5.63
N PHE A 249 22.48 -4.52 -4.51
CA PHE A 249 21.97 -4.95 -3.22
C PHE A 249 21.50 -3.72 -2.46
N SER A 250 20.40 -3.83 -1.77
CA SER A 250 19.89 -2.76 -0.91
C SER A 250 19.49 -3.29 0.45
N LEU A 251 19.62 -2.44 1.44
CA LEU A 251 19.09 -2.66 2.78
C LEU A 251 18.59 -1.32 3.32
N GLY A 252 17.32 -1.30 3.67
CA GLY A 252 16.67 -0.08 4.17
C GLY A 252 15.68 -0.35 5.27
N MET A 253 15.09 0.76 5.71
CA MET A 253 13.92 0.79 6.58
C MET A 253 12.74 1.36 5.80
N ARG A 254 11.58 0.83 6.09
CA ARG A 254 10.32 1.24 5.49
C ARG A 254 9.27 1.44 6.58
N ASP A 255 8.54 2.55 6.52
CA ASP A 255 7.35 2.83 7.32
C ASP A 255 6.15 2.98 6.40
N ASP A 256 5.21 2.06 6.52
CA ASP A 256 3.90 2.10 5.86
C ASP A 256 2.86 2.53 6.88
N CYS A 257 2.10 3.58 6.61
CA CYS A 257 1.13 4.11 7.55
C CYS A 257 -0.21 4.45 6.92
N LEU A 258 -1.26 4.06 7.64
CA LEU A 258 -2.61 4.56 7.48
C LEU A 258 -2.89 5.49 8.68
N PRO A 259 -2.95 6.82 8.51
CA PRO A 259 -3.07 7.74 9.62
C PRO A 259 -4.44 7.64 10.31
N VAL A 260 -4.48 8.02 11.59
CA VAL A 260 -5.72 8.12 12.36
C VAL A 260 -6.62 9.21 11.80
N ARG A 261 -6.01 10.31 11.36
CA ARG A 261 -6.68 11.47 10.78
C ARG A 261 -6.09 11.81 9.43
N ASP A 262 -6.96 12.18 8.52
CA ASP A 262 -6.60 12.65 7.20
C ASP A 262 -6.15 14.12 7.23
N LEU A 263 -5.38 14.51 6.24
CA LEU A 263 -4.94 15.90 6.06
C LEU A 263 -6.14 16.84 5.80
N PHE A 264 -7.15 16.31 5.09
CA PHE A 264 -8.39 17.00 4.80
C PHE A 264 -9.57 16.14 5.23
N GLY A 265 -10.69 16.76 5.67
CA GLY A 265 -11.92 16.08 6.05
C GLY A 265 -12.00 15.74 7.54
N ASN A 266 -13.04 14.98 7.91
CA ASN A 266 -13.37 14.63 9.31
C ASN A 266 -12.80 13.28 9.75
N SER A 267 -12.26 12.50 8.84
CA SER A 267 -11.78 11.14 9.07
C SER A 267 -12.86 10.18 9.59
N ASP A 268 -14.08 10.37 9.10
CA ASP A 268 -15.24 9.54 9.41
C ASP A 268 -15.14 8.17 8.72
N GLY A 269 -16.02 7.28 9.13
CA GLY A 269 -16.09 5.93 8.59
C GLY A 269 -15.13 4.94 9.28
N PHE A 270 -15.39 3.68 9.01
CA PHE A 270 -14.59 2.58 9.52
C PHE A 270 -13.24 2.51 8.83
N ARG A 271 -12.16 2.51 9.61
CA ARG A 271 -10.78 2.26 9.16
C ARG A 271 -9.98 1.53 10.22
N ARG A 272 -8.88 0.95 9.81
CA ARG A 272 -7.90 0.34 10.72
C ARG A 272 -6.58 1.11 10.62
N PRO A 273 -6.48 2.30 11.26
CA PRO A 273 -5.27 3.10 11.19
C PRO A 273 -4.14 2.41 11.95
N GLY A 274 -2.92 2.74 11.57
CA GLY A 274 -1.72 2.18 12.18
C GLY A 274 -0.53 2.25 11.23
N TYR A 275 0.60 1.71 11.69
CA TYR A 275 1.82 1.70 10.92
C TYR A 275 2.61 0.41 11.08
N ILE A 276 3.47 0.15 10.10
CA ILE A 276 4.44 -0.96 10.11
C ILE A 276 5.81 -0.39 9.81
N ILE A 277 6.75 -0.58 10.75
CA ILE A 277 8.16 -0.35 10.47
C ILE A 277 8.78 -1.69 10.10
N ALA A 278 9.43 -1.76 8.94
CA ALA A 278 10.03 -2.96 8.38
C ALA A 278 11.48 -2.73 7.97
N ALA A 279 12.33 -3.77 8.13
CA ALA A 279 13.60 -3.83 7.42
C ALA A 279 13.34 -4.34 6.00
N GLU A 280 13.92 -3.68 5.01
CA GLU A 280 13.69 -3.98 3.59
C GLU A 280 14.99 -4.34 2.87
N PRO A 281 15.42 -5.61 2.91
CA PRO A 281 16.46 -6.12 2.01
C PRO A 281 15.93 -6.19 0.57
N GLY A 282 16.79 -5.88 -0.39
CA GLY A 282 16.48 -5.92 -1.80
C GLY A 282 17.65 -6.33 -2.67
N ILE A 283 17.36 -6.85 -3.83
CA ILE A 283 18.32 -7.18 -4.88
C ILE A 283 17.74 -6.79 -6.23
N THR A 284 18.60 -6.25 -7.07
CA THR A 284 18.30 -5.99 -8.48
C THR A 284 19.38 -6.58 -9.36
N TYR A 285 18.98 -7.17 -10.47
CA TYR A 285 19.85 -7.65 -11.52
C TYR A 285 19.58 -6.92 -12.83
N ARG A 286 20.60 -6.29 -13.42
CA ARG A 286 20.50 -5.51 -14.66
C ARG A 286 21.05 -6.29 -15.84
N PHE A 287 20.25 -6.39 -16.89
CA PHE A 287 20.60 -7.08 -18.13
C PHE A 287 20.13 -6.28 -19.35
N GLY A 288 21.04 -5.52 -19.94
CA GLY A 288 20.71 -4.62 -21.05
C GLY A 288 19.64 -3.60 -20.65
N ASN A 289 18.53 -3.61 -21.35
CA ASN A 289 17.38 -2.73 -21.10
C ASN A 289 16.38 -3.31 -20.06
N ILE A 290 16.74 -4.39 -19.39
CA ILE A 290 15.87 -5.08 -18.43
C ILE A 290 16.51 -5.04 -17.06
N ALA A 291 15.74 -4.71 -16.04
CA ALA A 291 16.08 -4.87 -14.63
C ALA A 291 15.08 -5.82 -13.97
N LEU A 292 15.58 -6.88 -13.35
CA LEU A 292 14.80 -7.78 -12.50
C LEU A 292 15.09 -7.42 -11.05
N TYR A 293 14.06 -7.33 -10.23
CA TYR A 293 14.25 -6.98 -8.82
C TYR A 293 13.37 -7.80 -7.89
N ALA A 294 13.85 -7.96 -6.67
CA ALA A 294 13.07 -8.47 -5.56
C ALA A 294 13.42 -7.69 -4.29
N TYR A 295 12.41 -7.36 -3.49
CA TYR A 295 12.61 -6.82 -2.14
C TYR A 295 11.53 -7.33 -1.19
N VAL A 296 11.90 -7.51 0.07
CA VAL A 296 11.05 -8.15 1.06
C VAL A 296 11.05 -7.34 2.35
N PRO A 297 10.15 -6.36 2.51
CA PRO A 297 9.94 -5.71 3.81
C PRO A 297 9.55 -6.75 4.87
N ILE A 298 10.35 -6.85 5.92
CA ILE A 298 10.13 -7.75 7.08
C ILE A 298 9.73 -6.87 8.26
N ALA A 299 8.53 -7.04 8.75
CA ALA A 299 7.95 -6.18 9.79
C ALA A 299 8.66 -6.39 11.14
N ILE A 300 9.18 -5.29 11.70
CA ILE A 300 9.82 -5.23 13.02
C ILE A 300 8.83 -4.69 14.05
N ILE A 301 8.13 -3.62 13.70
CA ILE A 301 7.13 -2.97 14.58
C ILE A 301 5.80 -2.96 13.85
N ARG A 302 4.74 -3.26 14.58
CA ARG A 302 3.33 -3.16 14.14
C ARG A 302 2.56 -2.42 15.21
N ASP A 303 1.78 -1.45 14.79
CA ASP A 303 0.95 -0.70 15.71
C ASP A 303 -0.43 -0.42 15.08
N ARG A 304 -1.47 -1.01 15.64
CA ARG A 304 -2.86 -0.67 15.31
C ARG A 304 -3.29 0.45 16.25
N THR A 305 -3.26 1.69 15.80
CA THR A 305 -3.67 2.84 16.59
C THR A 305 -5.19 2.94 16.70
N GLN A 306 -5.73 3.66 17.71
CA GLN A 306 -7.18 3.93 17.76
C GLN A 306 -7.63 4.68 16.49
N SER A 307 -8.76 4.26 15.92
CA SER A 307 -9.45 5.02 14.87
C SER A 307 -10.25 6.18 15.46
N VAL A 308 -10.70 7.12 14.62
CA VAL A 308 -11.64 8.18 15.05
C VAL A 308 -12.93 7.59 15.63
N PRO A 309 -13.57 6.57 15.02
CA PRO A 309 -14.69 5.87 15.65
C PRO A 309 -14.36 5.25 17.03
N ASP A 310 -13.17 4.62 17.19
CA ASP A 310 -12.76 4.07 18.50
C ASP A 310 -12.64 5.17 19.58
N ILE A 311 -12.07 6.31 19.21
CA ILE A 311 -11.92 7.49 20.10
C ILE A 311 -13.30 8.04 20.47
N ARG A 312 -14.21 8.19 19.50
CA ARG A 312 -15.59 8.65 19.74
C ARG A 312 -16.36 7.69 20.64
N GLN A 313 -16.23 6.39 20.42
CA GLN A 313 -16.89 5.39 21.26
C GLN A 313 -16.36 5.41 22.70
N THR A 314 -15.05 5.58 22.87
CA THR A 314 -14.43 5.76 24.19
C THR A 314 -15.04 6.98 24.90
N ALA A 315 -15.18 8.10 24.18
CA ALA A 315 -15.77 9.33 24.74
C ALA A 315 -17.27 9.18 25.09
N LEU A 316 -18.03 8.46 24.28
CA LEU A 316 -19.46 8.23 24.49
C LEU A 316 -19.76 7.29 25.66
N THR A 317 -18.95 6.24 25.82
CA THR A 317 -19.24 5.17 26.79
C THR A 317 -18.45 5.30 28.11
N GLY A 318 -17.39 6.11 28.11
CA GLY A 318 -16.42 6.14 29.21
C GLY A 318 -15.52 4.89 29.31
N VAL A 319 -15.70 3.92 28.39
CA VAL A 319 -14.90 2.68 28.33
C VAL A 319 -13.91 2.75 27.17
N TYR A 320 -12.63 2.53 27.47
CA TYR A 320 -11.59 2.54 26.45
C TYR A 320 -11.90 1.50 25.36
N THR A 321 -12.11 1.97 24.14
CA THR A 321 -12.42 1.16 22.98
C THR A 321 -11.24 1.22 22.00
N HIS A 322 -10.83 0.06 21.52
CA HIS A 322 -9.74 -0.05 20.56
C HIS A 322 -9.96 -1.27 19.66
N GLY A 323 -10.07 -1.03 18.37
CA GLY A 323 -10.21 -2.12 17.41
C GLY A 323 -8.89 -2.88 17.19
N ASP A 324 -8.98 -4.10 16.68
CA ASP A 324 -7.84 -4.91 16.26
C ASP A 324 -7.63 -4.85 14.73
N ALA A 325 -6.46 -5.26 14.30
CA ALA A 325 -6.16 -5.52 12.88
C ALA A 325 -5.19 -6.69 12.73
N ALA A 326 -5.35 -7.42 11.62
CA ALA A 326 -4.42 -8.48 11.25
C ALA A 326 -3.24 -7.90 10.45
N PHE A 327 -2.02 -8.19 10.84
CA PHE A 327 -0.79 -7.74 10.19
C PHE A 327 -0.02 -8.90 9.55
N ALA A 328 0.75 -8.57 8.50
CA ALA A 328 1.68 -9.48 7.87
C ALA A 328 3.04 -9.49 8.59
N ASP A 329 3.78 -10.60 8.47
CA ASP A 329 5.16 -10.66 8.92
C ASP A 329 6.12 -10.09 7.88
N TYR A 330 5.80 -10.26 6.61
CA TYR A 330 6.58 -9.76 5.48
C TYR A 330 5.69 -9.55 4.26
N VAL A 331 6.22 -8.79 3.31
CA VAL A 331 5.65 -8.61 1.98
C VAL A 331 6.70 -9.02 0.95
N VAL A 332 6.35 -9.87 0.00
CA VAL A 332 7.25 -10.22 -1.11
C VAL A 332 6.90 -9.35 -2.30
N ASN A 333 7.88 -8.68 -2.84
CA ASN A 333 7.77 -7.93 -4.08
C ASN A 333 8.80 -8.47 -5.08
N VAL A 334 8.35 -8.83 -6.27
CA VAL A 334 9.19 -9.26 -7.38
C VAL A 334 8.74 -8.54 -8.63
N GLY A 335 9.68 -8.01 -9.39
CA GLY A 335 9.27 -7.27 -10.57
C GLY A 335 10.32 -7.20 -11.65
N VAL A 336 9.89 -6.61 -12.76
CA VAL A 336 10.70 -6.37 -13.95
C VAL A 336 10.47 -4.95 -14.45
N THR A 337 11.54 -4.26 -14.76
CA THR A 337 11.50 -2.99 -15.50
C THR A 337 12.13 -3.20 -16.88
N VAL A 338 11.47 -2.74 -17.92
CA VAL A 338 11.93 -2.82 -19.33
C VAL A 338 11.96 -1.41 -19.91
N LYS A 339 13.11 -1.04 -20.49
CA LYS A 339 13.31 0.21 -21.22
C LYS A 339 13.25 -0.03 -22.72
N PHE A 340 12.46 0.77 -23.49
CA PHE A 340 12.31 0.68 -24.93
C PHE A 340 11.99 2.04 -25.57
#